data_e9779f82ad425728f0292b27888a4325
#
_entry.id   e9779f82ad425728f0292b27888a4325
#
_cell.length_a   1.000
_cell.length_b   1.000
_cell.length_c   1.000
_cell.angle_alpha   90.00
_cell.angle_beta   90.00
_cell.angle_gamma   90.00
#
_symmetry.space_group_name_H-M   'P 1'
#
loop_
_entity.id
_entity.type
_entity.pdbx_description
1 polymer ?
#
loop_
_entity_poly.entity_id
_entity_poly.type
_entity_poly.pdbx_seq_one_letter_code
_entity_poly.pdbx_strand_id
1 'polypeptide(L)'
;MKVAVLMGSKSDLTVMEESAATLKQFGLDCEMRIMSAHRTPEEVLAFSKDAKANGFSVIIAGAGMAAHLAGVVAAHTTLPVIGVPIASSSLGGLDALLAMVQMPPGVPVATMGIGKAGAKNAALLAVEILALNDEALRKRLAQYRSDMRKTVLEEDDSIKNS
;
A
#
# COMPACT_ATOMS: atom_id res chain seq x y z
N MET A 1 -12.91 0.73 -10.34
CA MET A 1 -11.89 1.42 -9.50
C MET A 1 -10.62 0.58 -9.57
N LYS A 2 -9.50 1.17 -9.91
CA LYS A 2 -8.21 0.49 -10.11
C LYS A 2 -7.17 1.04 -9.15
N VAL A 3 -6.33 0.17 -8.57
CA VAL A 3 -5.25 0.55 -7.66
C VAL A 3 -3.91 0.26 -8.33
N ALA A 4 -2.98 1.22 -8.28
CA ALA A 4 -1.60 0.98 -8.69
C ALA A 4 -0.79 0.46 -7.51
N VAL A 5 0.04 -0.57 -7.73
CA VAL A 5 1.00 -1.10 -6.76
C VAL A 5 2.39 -0.96 -7.35
N LEU A 6 3.11 0.08 -6.93
CA LEU A 6 4.44 0.42 -7.42
C LEU A 6 5.52 -0.09 -6.48
N MET A 7 6.65 -0.53 -7.03
CA MET A 7 7.81 -0.94 -6.23
C MET A 7 9.11 -0.49 -6.89
N GLY A 8 10.11 -0.13 -6.08
CA GLY A 8 11.38 0.40 -6.55
C GLY A 8 12.30 -0.62 -7.22
N SER A 9 12.10 -1.91 -6.93
CA SER A 9 12.92 -3.01 -7.42
C SER A 9 12.14 -4.33 -7.46
N LYS A 10 12.62 -5.29 -8.25
CA LYS A 10 12.09 -6.67 -8.24
C LYS A 10 12.27 -7.35 -6.88
N SER A 11 13.27 -6.96 -6.08
CA SER A 11 13.47 -7.47 -4.72
C SER A 11 12.30 -7.17 -3.77
N ASP A 12 11.51 -6.14 -4.08
CA ASP A 12 10.39 -5.69 -3.26
C ASP A 12 9.11 -6.50 -3.54
N LEU A 13 9.11 -7.30 -4.62
CA LEU A 13 7.95 -8.04 -5.12
C LEU A 13 7.30 -8.91 -4.04
N THR A 14 8.09 -9.70 -3.30
CA THR A 14 7.60 -10.63 -2.26
C THR A 14 6.83 -9.92 -1.14
N VAL A 15 7.14 -8.65 -0.88
CA VAL A 15 6.42 -7.82 0.07
C VAL A 15 5.17 -7.24 -0.59
N MET A 16 5.30 -6.70 -1.80
CA MET A 16 4.20 -5.98 -2.46
C MET A 16 3.11 -6.89 -3.03
N GLU A 17 3.39 -8.17 -3.23
CA GLU A 17 2.39 -9.21 -3.55
C GLU A 17 1.31 -9.32 -2.48
N GLU A 18 1.61 -9.03 -1.21
CA GLU A 18 0.60 -9.00 -0.13
C GLU A 18 -0.47 -7.92 -0.38
N SER A 19 -0.06 -6.76 -0.92
CA SER A 19 -1.02 -5.72 -1.31
C SER A 19 -1.91 -6.19 -2.45
N ALA A 20 -1.32 -6.78 -3.50
CA ALA A 20 -2.07 -7.27 -4.66
C ALA A 20 -3.05 -8.39 -4.28
N ALA A 21 -2.61 -9.36 -3.47
CA ALA A 21 -3.45 -10.45 -2.97
C ALA A 21 -4.64 -9.93 -2.14
N THR A 22 -4.38 -8.95 -1.27
CA THR A 22 -5.42 -8.33 -0.44
C THR A 22 -6.42 -7.56 -1.30
N LEU A 23 -5.97 -6.75 -2.27
CA LEU A 23 -6.87 -6.05 -3.19
C LEU A 23 -7.75 -7.02 -3.98
N LYS A 24 -7.17 -8.12 -4.48
CA LYS A 24 -7.89 -9.19 -5.19
C LYS A 24 -8.96 -9.84 -4.31
N GLN A 25 -8.69 -10.08 -3.02
CA GLN A 25 -9.67 -10.61 -2.06
C GLN A 25 -10.91 -9.71 -1.96
N PHE A 26 -10.74 -8.39 -2.10
CA PHE A 26 -11.84 -7.42 -2.14
C PHE A 26 -12.43 -7.20 -3.54
N GLY A 27 -11.97 -7.95 -4.56
CA GLY A 27 -12.47 -7.84 -5.94
C GLY A 27 -12.08 -6.52 -6.62
N LEU A 28 -10.94 -5.94 -6.22
CA LEU A 28 -10.40 -4.73 -6.83
C LEU A 28 -9.32 -5.08 -7.87
N ASP A 29 -9.39 -4.42 -9.02
CA ASP A 29 -8.32 -4.50 -10.01
C ASP A 29 -7.08 -3.78 -9.51
N CYS A 30 -5.92 -4.42 -9.64
CA CYS A 30 -4.64 -3.78 -9.37
C CYS A 30 -3.64 -3.99 -10.51
N GLU A 31 -2.80 -3.00 -10.74
CA GLU A 31 -1.68 -3.07 -11.66
C GLU A 31 -0.37 -2.93 -10.88
N MET A 32 0.46 -3.97 -10.95
CA MET A 32 1.78 -3.97 -10.32
C MET A 32 2.83 -3.51 -11.31
N ARG A 33 3.68 -2.55 -10.90
CA ARG A 33 4.77 -2.00 -11.72
C ARG A 33 6.06 -1.87 -10.93
N ILE A 34 7.17 -2.13 -11.58
CA ILE A 34 8.51 -1.79 -11.07
C ILE A 34 8.90 -0.44 -11.65
N MET A 35 9.10 0.54 -10.78
CA MET A 35 9.50 1.91 -11.13
C MET A 35 10.40 2.47 -10.03
N SER A 36 11.56 2.98 -10.38
CA SER A 36 12.49 3.52 -9.39
C SER A 36 12.56 5.04 -9.48
N ALA A 37 12.31 5.72 -8.36
CA ALA A 37 12.46 7.19 -8.29
C ALA A 37 13.88 7.68 -8.66
N HIS A 38 14.91 6.82 -8.45
CA HIS A 38 16.30 7.18 -8.70
C HIS A 38 16.83 6.67 -10.06
N ARG A 39 16.30 5.54 -10.57
CA ARG A 39 16.82 4.87 -11.77
C ARG A 39 15.94 5.08 -12.99
N THR A 40 14.65 5.35 -12.80
CA THR A 40 13.65 5.61 -13.84
C THR A 40 12.76 6.80 -13.44
N PRO A 41 13.33 7.98 -13.14
CA PRO A 41 12.58 9.11 -12.59
C PRO A 41 11.54 9.66 -13.58
N GLU A 42 11.83 9.64 -14.87
CA GLU A 42 10.94 10.15 -15.92
C GLU A 42 9.68 9.29 -16.05
N GLU A 43 9.81 7.95 -15.96
CA GLU A 43 8.71 7.01 -15.99
C GLU A 43 7.83 7.14 -14.76
N VAL A 44 8.43 7.36 -13.57
CA VAL A 44 7.68 7.62 -12.33
C VAL A 44 6.89 8.91 -12.45
N LEU A 45 7.49 9.96 -12.98
CA LEU A 45 6.85 11.26 -13.20
C LEU A 45 5.66 11.15 -14.17
N ALA A 46 5.87 10.54 -15.33
CA ALA A 46 4.84 10.36 -16.35
C ALA A 46 3.67 9.52 -15.80
N PHE A 47 3.98 8.37 -15.20
CA PHE A 47 2.96 7.51 -14.57
C PHE A 47 2.13 8.28 -13.53
N SER A 48 2.78 9.02 -12.63
CA SER A 48 2.10 9.73 -11.53
C SER A 48 1.14 10.81 -12.04
N LYS A 49 1.55 11.56 -13.06
CA LYS A 49 0.71 12.60 -13.70
C LYS A 49 -0.50 12.01 -14.40
N ASP A 50 -0.33 10.89 -15.09
CA ASP A 50 -1.36 10.29 -15.93
C ASP A 50 -2.22 9.27 -15.17
N ALA A 51 -1.86 8.91 -13.93
CA ALA A 51 -2.51 7.86 -13.17
C ALA A 51 -4.04 8.04 -13.08
N LYS A 52 -4.52 9.25 -12.76
CA LYS A 52 -5.95 9.55 -12.68
C LYS A 52 -6.64 9.38 -14.03
N ALA A 53 -6.05 9.88 -15.11
CA ALA A 53 -6.58 9.74 -16.46
C ALA A 53 -6.63 8.29 -16.94
N ASN A 54 -5.69 7.45 -16.45
CA ASN A 54 -5.63 6.00 -16.70
C ASN A 54 -6.54 5.17 -15.77
N GLY A 55 -7.44 5.82 -15.02
CA GLY A 55 -8.48 5.16 -14.22
C GLY A 55 -8.00 4.66 -12.85
N PHE A 56 -6.81 5.02 -12.41
CA PHE A 56 -6.37 4.73 -11.05
C PHE A 56 -7.06 5.66 -10.04
N SER A 57 -7.37 5.12 -8.86
CA SER A 57 -8.03 5.84 -7.77
C SER A 57 -7.13 5.98 -6.53
N VAL A 58 -6.20 5.06 -6.33
CA VAL A 58 -5.23 5.03 -5.23
C VAL A 58 -3.91 4.46 -5.74
N ILE A 59 -2.80 4.94 -5.22
CA ILE A 59 -1.46 4.42 -5.53
C ILE A 59 -0.82 3.91 -4.23
N ILE A 60 -0.39 2.66 -4.22
CA ILE A 60 0.43 2.06 -3.16
C ILE A 60 1.86 1.99 -3.68
N ALA A 61 2.82 2.54 -2.94
CA ALA A 61 4.23 2.58 -3.34
C ALA A 61 5.13 1.98 -2.27
N GLY A 62 5.80 0.87 -2.60
CA GLY A 62 6.76 0.19 -1.74
C GLY A 62 8.21 0.49 -2.14
N ALA A 63 9.06 0.77 -1.16
CA ALA A 63 10.49 0.95 -1.36
C ALA A 63 11.28 0.72 -0.07
N GLY A 64 12.53 0.30 -0.21
CA GLY A 64 13.48 0.18 0.88
C GLY A 64 14.59 1.23 0.81
N MET A 65 15.50 1.21 1.77
CA MET A 65 16.64 2.12 1.88
C MET A 65 16.21 3.60 1.86
N ALA A 66 16.78 4.44 0.98
CA ALA A 66 16.30 5.80 0.69
C ALA A 66 14.98 5.74 -0.07
N ALA A 67 13.90 5.44 0.60
CA ALA A 67 12.59 5.08 0.05
C ALA A 67 11.81 6.31 -0.46
N HIS A 68 12.35 6.99 -1.46
CA HIS A 68 11.80 8.23 -2.01
C HIS A 68 10.60 8.04 -2.95
N LEU A 69 10.34 6.80 -3.42
CA LEU A 69 9.34 6.53 -4.45
C LEU A 69 7.95 7.10 -4.09
N ALA A 70 7.46 6.82 -2.88
CA ALA A 70 6.14 7.28 -2.45
C ALA A 70 6.04 8.82 -2.41
N GLY A 71 7.07 9.49 -1.90
CA GLY A 71 7.13 10.96 -1.85
C GLY A 71 7.19 11.59 -3.24
N VAL A 72 7.98 11.02 -4.16
CA VAL A 72 8.07 11.48 -5.56
C VAL A 72 6.73 11.30 -6.26
N VAL A 73 6.07 10.16 -6.10
CA VAL A 73 4.73 9.92 -6.66
C VAL A 73 3.73 10.92 -6.11
N ALA A 74 3.69 11.12 -4.78
CA ALA A 74 2.76 12.04 -4.13
C ALA A 74 2.94 13.50 -4.58
N ALA A 75 4.16 13.90 -4.91
CA ALA A 75 4.44 15.25 -5.44
C ALA A 75 3.89 15.49 -6.87
N HIS A 76 3.52 14.43 -7.60
CA HIS A 76 3.12 14.53 -9.01
C HIS A 76 1.69 14.05 -9.29
N THR A 77 0.91 13.74 -8.26
CA THR A 77 -0.50 13.34 -8.39
C THR A 77 -1.34 13.95 -7.26
N THR A 78 -2.64 14.05 -7.48
CA THR A 78 -3.62 14.38 -6.43
C THR A 78 -4.36 13.13 -5.92
N LEU A 79 -4.01 11.95 -6.42
CA LEU A 79 -4.54 10.69 -5.89
C LEU A 79 -3.96 10.39 -4.51
N PRO A 80 -4.69 9.72 -3.62
CA PRO A 80 -4.12 9.21 -2.38
C PRO A 80 -2.92 8.31 -2.65
N VAL A 81 -1.80 8.58 -1.95
CA VAL A 81 -0.58 7.77 -2.02
C VAL A 81 -0.32 7.12 -0.66
N ILE A 82 -0.16 5.81 -0.67
CA ILE A 82 0.09 4.99 0.51
C ILE A 82 1.50 4.40 0.39
N GLY A 83 2.36 4.69 1.36
CA GLY A 83 3.75 4.23 1.40
C GLY A 83 3.91 2.93 2.20
N VAL A 84 4.66 1.99 1.66
CA VAL A 84 5.03 0.74 2.32
C VAL A 84 6.56 0.70 2.48
N PRO A 85 7.09 0.96 3.68
CA PRO A 85 8.52 0.83 3.94
C PRO A 85 8.94 -0.64 3.87
N ILE A 86 10.08 -0.92 3.24
CA ILE A 86 10.61 -2.28 3.07
C ILE A 86 11.98 -2.41 3.74
N ALA A 87 12.14 -3.44 4.56
CA ALA A 87 13.39 -3.76 5.24
C ALA A 87 14.38 -4.40 4.26
N SER A 88 15.12 -3.59 3.54
CA SER A 88 16.13 -4.01 2.55
C SER A 88 17.55 -3.52 2.86
N SER A 89 17.74 -2.92 4.05
CA SER A 89 19.03 -2.39 4.51
C SER A 89 19.43 -2.98 5.86
N SER A 90 20.66 -2.67 6.32
CA SER A 90 21.16 -2.99 7.66
C SER A 90 20.39 -2.28 8.79
N LEU A 91 19.58 -1.27 8.47
CA LEU A 91 18.75 -0.52 9.43
C LEU A 91 17.35 -1.13 9.63
N GLY A 92 17.10 -2.34 9.09
CA GLY A 92 15.86 -3.06 9.33
C GLY A 92 14.59 -2.35 8.82
N GLY A 93 14.75 -1.42 7.86
CA GLY A 93 13.64 -0.65 7.28
C GLY A 93 13.31 0.64 8.01
N LEU A 94 14.02 1.00 9.10
CA LEU A 94 13.82 2.27 9.80
C LEU A 94 14.14 3.47 8.90
N ASP A 95 15.19 3.35 8.09
CA ASP A 95 15.56 4.31 7.05
C ASP A 95 14.41 4.53 6.04
N ALA A 96 13.82 3.45 5.55
CA ALA A 96 12.69 3.51 4.63
C ALA A 96 11.44 4.13 5.27
N LEU A 97 11.13 3.75 6.52
CA LEU A 97 10.02 4.31 7.28
C LEU A 97 10.18 5.83 7.45
N LEU A 98 11.35 6.28 7.90
CA LEU A 98 11.60 7.70 8.12
C LEU A 98 11.62 8.50 6.82
N ALA A 99 12.12 7.94 5.72
CA ALA A 99 12.10 8.56 4.39
C ALA A 99 10.67 8.78 3.87
N MET A 100 9.73 7.90 4.22
CA MET A 100 8.33 7.98 3.77
C MET A 100 7.44 8.82 4.67
N VAL A 101 7.61 8.73 6.01
CA VAL A 101 6.70 9.36 6.96
C VAL A 101 6.99 10.85 7.18
N GLN A 102 8.25 11.29 7.03
CA GLN A 102 8.67 12.67 7.28
C GLN A 102 8.47 13.58 6.06
N MET A 103 7.25 13.55 5.50
CA MET A 103 6.89 14.38 4.36
C MET A 103 6.69 15.85 4.76
N PRO A 104 7.04 16.79 3.86
CA PRO A 104 6.79 18.22 4.11
C PRO A 104 5.28 18.52 4.10
N PRO A 105 4.86 19.60 4.81
CA PRO A 105 3.48 20.06 4.75
C PRO A 105 3.01 20.32 3.31
N GLY A 106 1.81 19.81 2.98
CA GLY A 106 1.18 19.97 1.65
C GLY A 106 1.33 18.77 0.72
N VAL A 107 2.25 17.82 0.99
CA VAL A 107 2.43 16.60 0.18
C VAL A 107 2.40 15.37 1.10
N PRO A 108 1.22 14.90 1.50
CA PRO A 108 1.10 13.77 2.42
C PRO A 108 1.37 12.41 1.74
N VAL A 109 1.98 11.49 2.49
CA VAL A 109 2.03 10.06 2.19
C VAL A 109 1.47 9.30 3.39
N ALA A 110 0.44 8.47 3.19
CA ALA A 110 -0.11 7.62 4.24
C ALA A 110 0.83 6.43 4.46
N THR A 111 1.78 6.56 5.37
CA THR A 111 2.85 5.58 5.57
C THR A 111 2.40 4.45 6.50
N MET A 112 2.55 3.21 6.03
CA MET A 112 2.20 1.99 6.75
C MET A 112 3.38 1.41 7.54
N GLY A 113 3.14 0.32 8.27
CA GLY A 113 4.20 -0.45 8.93
C GLY A 113 5.18 -1.09 7.95
N ILE A 114 6.36 -1.49 8.44
CA ILE A 114 7.44 -2.07 7.63
C ILE A 114 7.06 -3.48 7.17
N GLY A 115 7.30 -3.78 5.89
CA GLY A 115 7.24 -5.12 5.32
C GLY A 115 5.82 -5.61 5.00
N LYS A 116 5.62 -6.94 5.02
CA LYS A 116 4.39 -7.60 4.56
C LYS A 116 3.12 -7.14 5.28
N ALA A 117 3.17 -6.98 6.61
CA ALA A 117 2.03 -6.47 7.38
C ALA A 117 1.64 -5.05 6.93
N GLY A 118 2.64 -4.19 6.67
CA GLY A 118 2.43 -2.86 6.11
C GLY A 118 1.81 -2.91 4.71
N ALA A 119 2.29 -3.80 3.85
CA ALA A 119 1.75 -3.99 2.50
C ALA A 119 0.28 -4.45 2.51
N LYS A 120 -0.08 -5.38 3.40
CA LYS A 120 -1.47 -5.79 3.62
C LYS A 120 -2.33 -4.62 4.10
N ASN A 121 -1.86 -3.87 5.09
CA ASN A 121 -2.59 -2.72 5.63
C ASN A 121 -2.69 -1.57 4.60
N ALA A 122 -1.70 -1.39 3.73
CA ALA A 122 -1.79 -0.44 2.61
C ALA A 122 -2.96 -0.77 1.68
N ALA A 123 -3.14 -2.04 1.34
CA ALA A 123 -4.28 -2.48 0.54
C ALA A 123 -5.60 -2.29 1.28
N LEU A 124 -5.67 -2.60 2.58
CA LEU A 124 -6.88 -2.38 3.38
C LEU A 124 -7.24 -0.90 3.47
N LEU A 125 -6.26 0.00 3.65
CA LEU A 125 -6.51 1.44 3.62
C LEU A 125 -7.00 1.90 2.24
N ALA A 126 -6.45 1.37 1.15
CA ALA A 126 -6.98 1.63 -0.19
C ALA A 126 -8.43 1.17 -0.33
N VAL A 127 -8.77 -0.02 0.19
CA VAL A 127 -10.15 -0.52 0.24
C VAL A 127 -11.05 0.42 1.06
N GLU A 128 -10.61 0.89 2.22
CA GLU A 128 -11.36 1.83 3.08
C GLU A 128 -11.65 3.14 2.35
N ILE A 129 -10.65 3.72 1.67
CA ILE A 129 -10.81 4.94 0.87
C ILE A 129 -11.85 4.74 -0.25
N LEU A 130 -11.76 3.63 -0.97
CA LEU A 130 -12.67 3.33 -2.08
C LEU A 130 -14.09 2.99 -1.59
N ALA A 131 -14.21 2.36 -0.43
CA ALA A 131 -15.48 2.00 0.20
C ALA A 131 -16.31 3.22 0.64
N LEU A 132 -15.73 4.42 0.72
CA LEU A 132 -16.48 5.65 1.00
C LEU A 132 -17.57 5.91 -0.04
N ASN A 133 -17.34 5.49 -1.29
CA ASN A 133 -18.25 5.68 -2.42
C ASN A 133 -18.72 4.36 -3.04
N ASP A 134 -18.52 3.21 -2.38
CA ASP A 134 -18.92 1.89 -2.87
C ASP A 134 -19.54 1.07 -1.72
N GLU A 135 -20.86 0.94 -1.73
CA GLU A 135 -21.62 0.22 -0.70
C GLU A 135 -21.31 -1.29 -0.68
N ALA A 136 -21.07 -1.90 -1.85
CA ALA A 136 -20.73 -3.32 -1.93
C ALA A 136 -19.34 -3.58 -1.33
N LEU A 137 -18.40 -2.69 -1.58
CA LEU A 137 -17.05 -2.76 -1.01
C LEU A 137 -17.09 -2.53 0.52
N ARG A 138 -17.92 -1.60 1.00
CA ARG A 138 -18.14 -1.35 2.43
C ARG A 138 -18.67 -2.58 3.15
N LYS A 139 -19.64 -3.30 2.57
CA LYS A 139 -20.16 -4.54 3.13
C LYS A 139 -19.10 -5.64 3.21
N ARG A 140 -18.28 -5.79 2.17
CA ARG A 140 -17.15 -6.74 2.18
C ARG A 140 -16.12 -6.41 3.26
N LEU A 141 -15.82 -5.13 3.46
CA LEU A 141 -14.91 -4.68 4.50
C LEU A 141 -15.46 -4.97 5.91
N ALA A 142 -16.76 -4.72 6.15
CA ALA A 142 -17.43 -5.05 7.41
C ALA A 142 -17.39 -6.56 7.69
N GLN A 143 -17.66 -7.38 6.67
CA GLN A 143 -17.57 -8.84 6.78
C GLN A 143 -16.15 -9.29 7.11
N TYR A 144 -15.13 -8.76 6.40
CA TYR A 144 -13.73 -9.06 6.67
C TYR A 144 -13.35 -8.79 8.14
N ARG A 145 -13.78 -7.65 8.71
CA ARG A 145 -13.53 -7.33 10.11
C ARG A 145 -14.28 -8.25 11.08
N SER A 146 -15.50 -8.66 10.73
CA SER A 146 -16.26 -9.65 11.50
C SER A 146 -15.57 -11.01 11.54
N ASP A 147 -15.04 -11.46 10.40
CA ASP A 147 -14.33 -12.73 10.28
C ASP A 147 -13.03 -12.71 11.09
N MET A 148 -12.26 -11.62 11.02
CA MET A 148 -11.06 -11.43 11.86
C MET A 148 -11.40 -11.55 13.37
N ARG A 149 -12.48 -10.88 13.81
CA ARG A 149 -12.93 -10.95 15.19
C ARG A 149 -13.29 -12.38 15.59
N LYS A 150 -14.01 -13.09 14.73
CA LYS A 150 -14.40 -14.48 14.96
C LYS A 150 -13.18 -15.38 15.14
N THR A 151 -12.18 -15.27 14.26
CA THR A 151 -10.93 -16.04 14.34
C THR A 151 -10.23 -15.85 15.70
N VAL A 152 -10.08 -14.60 16.16
CA VAL A 152 -9.41 -14.32 17.43
C VAL A 152 -10.19 -14.90 18.62
N LEU A 153 -11.53 -14.85 18.60
CA LEU A 153 -12.34 -15.42 19.67
C LEU A 153 -12.26 -16.97 19.70
N GLU A 154 -12.24 -17.61 18.53
CA GLU A 154 -12.06 -19.06 18.41
C GLU A 154 -10.68 -19.50 18.92
N GLU A 155 -9.62 -18.75 18.61
CA GLU A 155 -8.27 -18.97 19.12
C GLU A 155 -8.21 -18.81 20.66
N ASP A 156 -8.82 -17.77 21.21
CA ASP A 156 -8.89 -17.54 22.66
C ASP A 156 -9.63 -18.69 23.38
N ASP A 157 -10.75 -19.12 22.84
CA ASP A 157 -11.52 -20.23 23.40
C ASP A 157 -10.75 -21.55 23.34
N SER A 158 -9.93 -21.78 22.32
CA SER A 158 -9.10 -22.97 22.22
C SER A 158 -8.04 -23.06 23.32
N ILE A 159 -7.51 -21.89 23.74
CA ILE A 159 -6.53 -21.81 24.85
C ILE A 159 -7.21 -21.98 26.21
N LYS A 160 -8.40 -21.41 26.43
CA LYS A 160 -9.13 -21.51 27.69
C LYS A 160 -9.58 -22.93 28.00
N ASN A 161 -9.80 -23.74 26.96
CA ASN A 161 -10.32 -25.11 27.11
C ASN A 161 -9.20 -26.18 27.03
N SER A 162 -7.92 -25.78 26.93
CA SER A 162 -6.74 -26.63 26.97
C SER A 162 -6.13 -26.68 28.37
#